data_c7633783a43043f561b8f6a4ea2853d8
#
_entry.id   c7633783a43043f561b8f6a4ea2853d8
#
_cell.length_a   1.000
_cell.length_b   1.000
_cell.length_c   1.000
_cell.angle_alpha   90.00
_cell.angle_beta   90.00
_cell.angle_gamma   90.00
#
_symmetry.space_group_name_H-M   'P 1'
#
loop_
_entity.id
_entity.type
_entity.pdbx_description
1 polymer ?
#
loop_
_entity_poly.entity_id
_entity_poly.type
_entity_poly.pdbx_seq_one_letter_code
_entity_poly.pdbx_strand_id
1 'polypeptide(L)'
;MSGGPDSLALLVLAVEAGLQVTAHHVDHGLRPGSAAEAELVHAAAERFGAAFRSHSVVVEPGPNLEARARKARYDVLPAGVLTGHTMDDQAETVLLNLMRGAGLDGLAGMTPYRRPLRALRRSDTVALCAELELTPLHDSSNDDPRFRRNRVRHELIPLLDDIADRDVVPILVRQSNLLRDDAELLEEHADRALANLETNVALAAELPPAIVRRAIRKWLRNHGYGRDELHPPDAKAVERILAVVRSEAVGCDIGQGWRVTRRNNRLRLHSPDS
;
A
#
# COMPACT_ATOMS: atom_id res chain seq x y z
N MET A 1 0.46 -16.85 -5.12
CA MET A 1 0.04 -17.40 -3.81
C MET A 1 1.31 -17.82 -3.06
N SER A 2 1.33 -17.65 -1.75
CA SER A 2 2.48 -18.02 -0.88
C SER A 2 2.31 -19.38 -0.19
N GLY A 3 1.19 -20.05 -0.40
CA GLY A 3 0.86 -21.27 0.35
C GLY A 3 0.47 -21.07 1.82
N GLY A 4 0.54 -19.86 2.34
CA GLY A 4 0.05 -19.56 3.69
C GLY A 4 -1.49 -19.51 3.78
N PRO A 5 -2.05 -19.53 5.01
CA PRO A 5 -3.50 -19.70 5.23
C PRO A 5 -4.34 -18.67 4.50
N ASP A 6 -3.96 -17.38 4.52
CA ASP A 6 -4.73 -16.32 3.87
C ASP A 6 -4.79 -16.50 2.34
N SER A 7 -3.71 -16.99 1.73
CA SER A 7 -3.66 -17.22 0.29
C SER A 7 -4.42 -18.48 -0.13
N LEU A 8 -4.45 -19.52 0.70
CA LEU A 8 -5.25 -20.73 0.47
C LEU A 8 -6.74 -20.43 0.68
N ALA A 9 -7.10 -19.71 1.75
CA ALA A 9 -8.47 -19.28 1.98
C ALA A 9 -9.01 -18.43 0.81
N LEU A 10 -8.18 -17.51 0.26
CA LEU A 10 -8.58 -16.73 -0.91
C LEU A 10 -8.88 -17.61 -2.11
N LEU A 11 -8.05 -18.63 -2.39
CA LEU A 11 -8.27 -19.58 -3.47
C LEU A 11 -9.64 -20.26 -3.34
N VAL A 12 -9.87 -20.86 -2.16
CA VAL A 12 -11.11 -21.62 -1.91
C VAL A 12 -12.34 -20.72 -2.00
N LEU A 13 -12.35 -19.59 -1.30
CA LEU A 13 -13.48 -18.68 -1.28
C LEU A 13 -13.79 -18.09 -2.66
N ALA A 14 -12.78 -17.86 -3.48
CA ALA A 14 -12.97 -17.38 -4.84
C ALA A 14 -13.61 -18.46 -5.76
N VAL A 15 -13.21 -19.73 -5.61
CA VAL A 15 -13.80 -20.86 -6.35
C VAL A 15 -15.25 -21.08 -5.87
N GLU A 16 -15.51 -21.12 -4.58
CA GLU A 16 -16.84 -21.27 -4.00
C GLU A 16 -17.80 -20.13 -4.39
N ALA A 17 -17.25 -18.92 -4.62
CA ALA A 17 -18.02 -17.81 -5.18
C ALA A 17 -18.32 -17.96 -6.69
N GLY A 18 -17.97 -19.09 -7.31
CA GLY A 18 -18.22 -19.39 -8.72
C GLY A 18 -17.28 -18.69 -9.71
N LEU A 19 -16.15 -18.16 -9.24
CA LEU A 19 -15.17 -17.49 -10.11
C LEU A 19 -14.29 -18.51 -10.81
N GLN A 20 -13.91 -18.21 -12.07
CA GLN A 20 -12.81 -18.92 -12.72
C GLN A 20 -11.47 -18.43 -12.18
N VAL A 21 -10.80 -19.26 -11.40
CA VAL A 21 -9.60 -18.90 -10.66
C VAL A 21 -8.34 -19.44 -11.31
N THR A 22 -7.31 -18.60 -11.40
CA THR A 22 -5.93 -19.01 -11.67
C THR A 22 -5.05 -18.66 -10.47
N ALA A 23 -4.50 -19.67 -9.81
CA ALA A 23 -3.54 -19.52 -8.72
C ALA A 23 -2.16 -19.17 -9.30
N HIS A 24 -1.64 -18.00 -8.95
CA HIS A 24 -0.29 -17.58 -9.33
C HIS A 24 0.66 -17.73 -8.16
N HIS A 25 1.68 -18.58 -8.30
CA HIS A 25 2.82 -18.66 -7.38
C HIS A 25 4.00 -17.89 -7.95
N VAL A 26 4.73 -17.15 -7.11
CA VAL A 26 5.95 -16.43 -7.50
C VAL A 26 7.10 -16.89 -6.61
N ASP A 27 8.05 -17.56 -7.22
CA ASP A 27 9.29 -17.95 -6.60
C ASP A 27 10.34 -16.83 -6.76
N HIS A 28 10.88 -16.36 -5.63
CA HIS A 28 11.91 -15.32 -5.61
C HIS A 28 13.34 -15.85 -5.67
N GLY A 29 13.53 -17.18 -5.69
CA GLY A 29 14.85 -17.83 -5.69
C GLY A 29 15.68 -17.55 -4.43
N LEU A 30 15.09 -17.00 -3.38
CA LEU A 30 15.80 -16.55 -2.18
C LEU A 30 16.00 -17.67 -1.14
N ARG A 31 15.34 -18.83 -1.31
CA ARG A 31 15.35 -19.91 -0.32
C ARG A 31 15.50 -21.29 -0.96
N PRO A 32 16.28 -22.19 -0.32
CA PRO A 32 16.18 -23.60 -0.59
C PRO A 32 14.78 -24.09 -0.18
N GLY A 33 14.06 -24.76 -1.07
CA GLY A 33 12.72 -25.31 -0.80
C GLY A 33 11.54 -24.60 -1.46
N SER A 34 11.76 -23.53 -2.25
CA SER A 34 10.71 -22.85 -2.99
C SER A 34 9.94 -23.76 -3.96
N ALA A 35 10.54 -24.85 -4.45
CA ALA A 35 9.88 -25.86 -5.26
C ALA A 35 8.73 -26.56 -4.49
N ALA A 36 8.92 -26.89 -3.21
CA ALA A 36 7.89 -27.50 -2.38
C ALA A 36 6.71 -26.54 -2.12
N GLU A 37 6.97 -25.23 -2.06
CA GLU A 37 5.92 -24.21 -1.97
C GLU A 37 5.04 -24.19 -3.23
N ALA A 38 5.66 -24.28 -4.40
CA ALA A 38 4.94 -24.33 -5.68
C ALA A 38 4.09 -25.60 -5.80
N GLU A 39 4.60 -26.76 -5.38
CA GLU A 39 3.87 -28.03 -5.38
C GLU A 39 2.64 -28.00 -4.47
N LEU A 40 2.76 -27.42 -3.25
CA LEU A 40 1.64 -27.28 -2.34
C LEU A 40 0.54 -26.38 -2.92
N VAL A 41 0.92 -25.25 -3.51
CA VAL A 41 -0.05 -24.34 -4.15
C VAL A 41 -0.69 -25.01 -5.37
N HIS A 42 0.06 -25.78 -6.15
CA HIS A 42 -0.45 -26.52 -7.30
C HIS A 42 -1.47 -27.59 -6.86
N ALA A 43 -1.13 -28.41 -5.87
CA ALA A 43 -2.02 -29.43 -5.34
C ALA A 43 -3.33 -28.82 -4.77
N ALA A 44 -3.22 -27.68 -4.07
CA ALA A 44 -4.41 -26.97 -3.61
C ALA A 44 -5.25 -26.42 -4.78
N ALA A 45 -4.64 -25.85 -5.81
CA ALA A 45 -5.35 -25.38 -6.98
C ALA A 45 -6.09 -26.51 -7.72
N GLU A 46 -5.43 -27.67 -7.91
CA GLU A 46 -6.01 -28.86 -8.53
C GLU A 46 -7.19 -29.38 -7.70
N ARG A 47 -7.03 -29.52 -6.39
CA ARG A 47 -8.08 -30.00 -5.48
C ARG A 47 -9.37 -29.17 -5.58
N PHE A 48 -9.26 -27.86 -5.77
CA PHE A 48 -10.42 -26.96 -5.87
C PHE A 48 -10.78 -26.57 -7.30
N GLY A 49 -10.20 -27.20 -8.32
CA GLY A 49 -10.55 -26.96 -9.71
C GLY A 49 -10.08 -25.64 -10.29
N ALA A 50 -9.06 -25.02 -9.69
CA ALA A 50 -8.45 -23.79 -10.18
C ALA A 50 -7.24 -24.10 -11.08
N ALA A 51 -7.00 -23.24 -12.08
CA ALA A 51 -5.77 -23.30 -12.85
C ALA A 51 -4.55 -22.86 -12.01
N PHE A 52 -3.36 -23.37 -12.33
CA PHE A 52 -2.12 -23.01 -11.65
C PHE A 52 -1.10 -22.43 -12.62
N ARG A 53 -0.37 -21.40 -12.17
CA ARG A 53 0.79 -20.85 -12.89
C ARG A 53 1.89 -20.50 -11.89
N SER A 54 3.12 -20.93 -12.18
CA SER A 54 4.33 -20.55 -11.45
C SER A 54 5.13 -19.53 -12.24
N HIS A 55 5.71 -18.58 -11.51
CA HIS A 55 6.61 -17.54 -12.04
C HIS A 55 7.90 -17.56 -11.21
N SER A 56 9.04 -17.41 -11.88
CA SER A 56 10.32 -17.24 -11.21
C SER A 56 10.81 -15.81 -11.42
N VAL A 57 11.27 -15.17 -10.35
CA VAL A 57 11.85 -13.83 -10.39
C VAL A 57 13.20 -13.82 -9.69
N VAL A 58 14.16 -13.12 -10.27
CA VAL A 58 15.46 -12.91 -9.65
C VAL A 58 15.47 -11.54 -9.00
N VAL A 59 15.77 -11.50 -7.71
CA VAL A 59 15.90 -10.25 -6.97
C VAL A 59 17.35 -10.09 -6.54
N GLU A 60 18.03 -9.13 -7.17
CA GLU A 60 19.42 -8.82 -6.84
C GLU A 60 19.58 -8.43 -5.36
N PRO A 61 20.65 -8.86 -4.66
CA PRO A 61 20.91 -8.43 -3.29
C PRO A 61 21.20 -6.92 -3.20
N GLY A 62 20.82 -6.26 -2.09
CA GLY A 62 21.08 -4.84 -1.87
C GLY A 62 20.03 -4.14 -0.99
N PRO A 63 20.10 -2.81 -0.81
CA PRO A 63 19.18 -2.07 0.03
C PRO A 63 17.73 -2.20 -0.45
N ASN A 64 16.79 -2.12 0.49
CA ASN A 64 15.34 -2.24 0.23
C ASN A 64 14.93 -3.54 -0.48
N LEU A 65 15.57 -4.68 -0.12
CA LEU A 65 15.32 -5.99 -0.73
C LEU A 65 13.82 -6.35 -0.75
N GLU A 66 13.10 -6.10 0.36
CA GLU A 66 11.67 -6.39 0.47
C GLU A 66 10.84 -5.59 -0.57
N ALA A 67 11.12 -4.30 -0.71
CA ALA A 67 10.41 -3.44 -1.68
C ALA A 67 10.68 -3.88 -3.12
N ARG A 68 11.93 -4.29 -3.43
CA ARG A 68 12.30 -4.79 -4.76
C ARG A 68 11.70 -6.17 -5.04
N ALA A 69 11.71 -7.06 -4.06
CA ALA A 69 11.05 -8.37 -4.17
C ALA A 69 9.53 -8.19 -4.40
N ARG A 70 8.92 -7.25 -3.68
CA ARG A 70 7.52 -6.88 -3.89
C ARG A 70 7.29 -6.34 -5.31
N LYS A 71 8.12 -5.42 -5.79
CA LYS A 71 8.01 -4.89 -7.16
C LYS A 71 8.16 -6.01 -8.19
N ALA A 72 9.22 -6.82 -8.11
CA ALA A 72 9.45 -7.93 -9.03
C ALA A 72 8.27 -8.92 -9.06
N ARG A 73 7.65 -9.17 -7.90
CA ARG A 73 6.43 -10.00 -7.81
C ARG A 73 5.28 -9.41 -8.63
N TYR A 74 5.01 -8.10 -8.47
CA TYR A 74 3.90 -7.48 -9.18
C TYR A 74 4.15 -7.28 -10.67
N ASP A 75 5.42 -7.16 -11.09
CA ASP A 75 5.79 -7.01 -12.50
C ASP A 75 5.48 -8.28 -13.33
N VAL A 76 5.47 -9.48 -12.70
CA VAL A 76 5.15 -10.75 -13.38
C VAL A 76 3.71 -11.21 -13.19
N LEU A 77 2.97 -10.59 -12.28
CA LEU A 77 1.58 -10.94 -12.02
C LEU A 77 0.64 -10.21 -12.98
N PRO A 78 -0.49 -10.82 -13.37
CA PRO A 78 -1.47 -10.17 -14.22
C PRO A 78 -2.07 -8.94 -13.55
N ALA A 79 -2.41 -7.94 -14.37
CA ALA A 79 -3.17 -6.80 -13.88
C ALA A 79 -4.50 -7.30 -13.28
N GLY A 80 -4.81 -6.85 -12.06
CA GLY A 80 -6.06 -7.25 -11.41
C GLY A 80 -5.95 -8.44 -10.47
N VAL A 81 -4.75 -8.98 -10.22
CA VAL A 81 -4.56 -10.09 -9.27
C VAL A 81 -5.15 -9.76 -7.90
N LEU A 82 -5.92 -10.69 -7.34
CA LEU A 82 -6.43 -10.61 -5.97
C LEU A 82 -5.33 -11.02 -4.97
N THR A 83 -5.38 -10.46 -3.78
CA THR A 83 -4.43 -10.77 -2.70
C THR A 83 -5.15 -11.10 -1.40
N GLY A 84 -4.64 -12.08 -0.66
CA GLY A 84 -5.21 -12.59 0.59
C GLY A 84 -4.93 -11.71 1.82
N HIS A 85 -4.95 -10.38 1.67
CA HIS A 85 -4.79 -9.50 2.83
C HIS A 85 -6.05 -9.49 3.68
N THR A 86 -5.88 -9.71 4.98
CA THR A 86 -6.96 -9.78 5.98
C THR A 86 -7.18 -8.44 6.69
N MET A 87 -8.14 -8.43 7.61
CA MET A 87 -8.40 -7.34 8.54
C MET A 87 -7.17 -7.05 9.42
N ASP A 88 -6.48 -8.09 9.85
CA ASP A 88 -5.26 -7.98 10.65
C ASP A 88 -4.14 -7.28 9.87
N ASP A 89 -3.94 -7.61 8.60
CA ASP A 89 -2.97 -6.92 7.73
C ASP A 89 -3.29 -5.43 7.55
N GLN A 90 -4.56 -5.08 7.53
CA GLN A 90 -4.99 -3.68 7.47
C GLN A 90 -4.62 -2.95 8.76
N ALA A 91 -4.92 -3.51 9.92
CA ALA A 91 -4.56 -2.92 11.21
C ALA A 91 -3.03 -2.75 11.35
N GLU A 92 -2.26 -3.78 11.00
CA GLU A 92 -0.79 -3.72 10.94
C GLU A 92 -0.30 -2.56 10.05
N THR A 93 -0.91 -2.42 8.87
CA THR A 93 -0.55 -1.36 7.92
C THR A 93 -0.85 0.03 8.46
N VAL A 94 -2.01 0.22 9.11
CA VAL A 94 -2.39 1.49 9.75
C VAL A 94 -1.39 1.87 10.84
N LEU A 95 -1.05 0.94 11.74
CA LEU A 95 -0.10 1.19 12.83
C LEU A 95 1.31 1.49 12.29
N LEU A 96 1.78 0.73 11.30
CA LEU A 96 3.07 0.99 10.66
C LEU A 96 3.13 2.37 10.01
N ASN A 97 2.06 2.79 9.37
CA ASN A 97 1.97 4.10 8.74
C ASN A 97 1.88 5.22 9.77
N LEU A 98 1.14 5.01 10.86
CA LEU A 98 1.09 5.96 12.00
C LEU A 98 2.48 6.19 12.58
N MET A 99 3.24 5.13 12.84
CA MET A 99 4.61 5.21 13.36
C MET A 99 5.59 5.88 12.39
N ARG A 100 5.29 5.90 11.09
CA ARG A 100 6.07 6.62 10.07
C ARG A 100 5.68 8.10 9.95
N GLY A 101 4.66 8.55 10.68
CA GLY A 101 4.13 9.91 10.58
C GLY A 101 3.28 10.13 9.33
N ALA A 102 2.64 9.09 8.82
CA ALA A 102 1.77 9.22 7.65
C ALA A 102 0.56 10.11 7.94
N GLY A 103 0.18 10.91 6.95
CA GLY A 103 -1.06 11.67 6.97
C GLY A 103 -2.29 10.82 6.63
N LEU A 104 -3.40 11.49 6.36
CA LEU A 104 -4.72 10.89 6.12
C LEU A 104 -4.69 9.70 5.14
N ASP A 105 -4.04 9.86 3.99
CA ASP A 105 -3.99 8.81 2.95
C ASP A 105 -3.27 7.54 3.44
N GLY A 106 -2.20 7.71 4.21
CA GLY A 106 -1.47 6.58 4.77
C GLY A 106 -2.27 5.90 5.89
N LEU A 107 -3.00 6.66 6.71
CA LEU A 107 -3.84 6.12 7.76
C LEU A 107 -5.11 5.44 7.24
N ALA A 108 -5.58 5.80 6.05
CA ALA A 108 -6.60 5.04 5.31
C ALA A 108 -6.13 3.61 4.96
N GLY A 109 -4.81 3.34 5.03
CA GLY A 109 -4.23 2.01 4.86
C GLY A 109 -4.39 1.46 3.44
N MET A 110 -4.55 0.14 3.33
CA MET A 110 -4.73 -0.53 2.04
C MET A 110 -6.10 -0.29 1.46
N THR A 111 -6.19 -0.05 0.14
CA THR A 111 -7.48 0.04 -0.56
C THR A 111 -8.21 -1.31 -0.54
N PRO A 112 -9.57 -1.35 -0.52
CA PRO A 112 -10.33 -2.60 -0.61
C PRO A 112 -10.15 -3.30 -1.97
N TYR A 113 -9.88 -2.53 -2.99
CA TYR A 113 -9.70 -3.04 -4.35
C TYR A 113 -8.68 -4.18 -4.39
N ARG A 114 -9.06 -5.32 -4.96
CA ARG A 114 -8.27 -6.56 -5.06
C ARG A 114 -7.91 -7.24 -3.74
N ARG A 115 -8.60 -6.90 -2.63
CA ARG A 115 -8.37 -7.50 -1.31
C ARG A 115 -9.67 -7.97 -0.68
N PRO A 116 -10.30 -9.02 -1.21
CA PRO A 116 -11.63 -9.45 -0.77
C PRO A 116 -11.66 -9.95 0.68
N LEU A 117 -10.53 -10.43 1.22
CA LEU A 117 -10.46 -10.96 2.58
C LEU A 117 -10.30 -9.88 3.67
N ARG A 118 -10.31 -8.58 3.33
CA ARG A 118 -10.15 -7.50 4.32
C ARG A 118 -11.24 -7.43 5.39
N ALA A 119 -12.36 -8.10 5.19
CA ALA A 119 -13.43 -8.21 6.17
C ALA A 119 -13.24 -9.40 7.14
N LEU A 120 -12.32 -10.31 6.83
CA LEU A 120 -12.05 -11.51 7.61
C LEU A 120 -10.81 -11.31 8.49
N ARG A 121 -10.84 -11.97 9.66
CA ARG A 121 -9.67 -12.09 10.52
C ARG A 121 -8.73 -13.18 10.00
N ARG A 122 -7.47 -13.11 10.39
CA ARG A 122 -6.52 -14.20 10.13
C ARG A 122 -6.94 -15.50 10.83
N SER A 123 -7.56 -15.42 11.98
CA SER A 123 -8.16 -16.59 12.65
C SER A 123 -9.19 -17.31 11.78
N ASP A 124 -9.99 -16.55 11.01
CA ASP A 124 -11.03 -17.13 10.15
C ASP A 124 -10.39 -17.90 8.97
N THR A 125 -9.31 -17.35 8.38
CA THR A 125 -8.59 -18.03 7.29
C THR A 125 -7.87 -19.28 7.77
N VAL A 126 -7.32 -19.26 8.99
CA VAL A 126 -6.71 -20.45 9.64
C VAL A 126 -7.77 -21.49 9.95
N ALA A 127 -8.91 -21.09 10.51
CA ALA A 127 -10.02 -22.00 10.82
C ALA A 127 -10.57 -22.67 9.55
N LEU A 128 -10.76 -21.89 8.45
CA LEU A 128 -11.19 -22.44 7.17
C LEU A 128 -10.19 -23.47 6.61
N CYS A 129 -8.89 -23.20 6.71
CA CYS A 129 -7.88 -24.16 6.29
C CYS A 129 -7.93 -25.46 7.11
N ALA A 130 -8.16 -25.36 8.43
CA ALA A 130 -8.29 -26.51 9.31
C ALA A 130 -9.55 -27.33 9.00
N GLU A 131 -10.69 -26.68 8.77
CA GLU A 131 -11.96 -27.33 8.41
C GLU A 131 -11.84 -28.10 7.08
N LEU A 132 -11.08 -27.56 6.14
CA LEU A 132 -10.85 -28.17 4.83
C LEU A 132 -9.65 -29.11 4.80
N GLU A 133 -9.04 -29.43 5.94
CA GLU A 133 -7.84 -30.27 6.04
C GLU A 133 -6.69 -29.82 5.10
N LEU A 134 -6.57 -28.51 4.91
CA LEU A 134 -5.44 -27.90 4.22
C LEU A 134 -4.28 -27.73 5.20
N THR A 135 -3.07 -27.97 4.73
CA THR A 135 -1.83 -27.76 5.50
C THR A 135 -1.10 -26.53 4.96
N PRO A 136 -1.36 -25.33 5.51
CA PRO A 136 -0.68 -24.12 5.06
C PRO A 136 0.81 -24.17 5.34
N LEU A 137 1.60 -23.57 4.47
CA LEU A 137 3.02 -23.36 4.71
C LEU A 137 3.24 -22.37 5.86
N HIS A 138 4.10 -22.76 6.79
CA HIS A 138 4.60 -21.86 7.81
C HIS A 138 5.94 -21.27 7.35
N ASP A 139 5.94 -19.98 7.07
CA ASP A 139 7.16 -19.25 6.75
C ASP A 139 7.76 -18.68 8.05
N SER A 140 8.91 -19.22 8.48
CA SER A 140 9.62 -18.78 9.70
C SER A 140 9.96 -17.28 9.71
N SER A 141 10.02 -16.63 8.56
CA SER A 141 10.22 -15.17 8.52
C SER A 141 9.03 -14.39 9.07
N ASN A 142 7.85 -15.00 9.19
CA ASN A 142 6.67 -14.36 9.80
C ASN A 142 6.82 -14.18 11.33
N ASP A 143 7.75 -14.90 11.95
CA ASP A 143 8.01 -14.82 13.38
C ASP A 143 9.28 -14.03 13.72
N ASP A 144 10.05 -13.61 12.71
CA ASP A 144 11.31 -12.92 12.90
C ASP A 144 11.10 -11.48 13.41
N PRO A 145 11.53 -11.14 14.65
CA PRO A 145 11.32 -9.84 15.26
C PRO A 145 12.16 -8.72 14.61
N ARG A 146 13.09 -9.04 13.70
CA ARG A 146 13.79 -8.03 12.90
C ARG A 146 12.85 -7.28 11.97
N PHE A 147 11.72 -7.87 11.60
CA PHE A 147 10.71 -7.22 10.78
C PHE A 147 9.72 -6.43 11.64
N ARG A 148 9.63 -5.12 11.40
CA ARG A 148 8.70 -4.23 12.14
C ARG A 148 7.26 -4.71 12.11
N ARG A 149 6.84 -5.33 11.00
CA ARG A 149 5.48 -5.83 10.83
C ARG A 149 5.18 -6.98 11.81
N ASN A 150 6.14 -7.88 12.01
CA ASN A 150 6.00 -8.97 12.97
C ASN A 150 5.95 -8.45 14.41
N ARG A 151 6.74 -7.42 14.73
CA ARG A 151 6.66 -6.76 16.04
C ARG A 151 5.30 -6.08 16.27
N VAL A 152 4.75 -5.42 15.25
CA VAL A 152 3.39 -4.86 15.35
C VAL A 152 2.38 -5.97 15.64
N ARG A 153 2.46 -7.09 14.94
CA ARG A 153 1.56 -8.25 15.09
C ARG A 153 1.67 -8.92 16.45
N HIS A 154 2.89 -9.20 16.89
CA HIS A 154 3.14 -10.05 18.06
C HIS A 154 3.37 -9.27 19.36
N GLU A 155 3.71 -7.99 19.28
CA GLU A 155 3.99 -7.16 20.46
C GLU A 155 2.99 -6.01 20.59
N LEU A 156 2.82 -5.17 19.56
CA LEU A 156 2.06 -3.91 19.69
C LEU A 156 0.54 -4.13 19.70
N ILE A 157 0.00 -4.95 18.80
CA ILE A 157 -1.46 -5.22 18.77
C ILE A 157 -1.90 -5.89 20.07
N PRO A 158 -1.24 -6.96 20.56
CA PRO A 158 -1.59 -7.56 21.86
C PRO A 158 -1.48 -6.57 23.03
N LEU A 159 -0.49 -5.68 23.04
CA LEU A 159 -0.38 -4.64 24.06
C LEU A 159 -1.55 -3.63 23.99
N LEU A 160 -1.96 -3.25 22.78
CA LEU A 160 -3.11 -2.37 22.60
C LEU A 160 -4.43 -3.05 23.02
N ASP A 161 -4.58 -4.34 22.76
CA ASP A 161 -5.72 -5.14 23.20
C ASP A 161 -5.81 -5.19 24.74
N ASP A 162 -4.67 -5.42 25.40
CA ASP A 162 -4.55 -5.44 26.86
C ASP A 162 -4.89 -4.07 27.48
N ILE A 163 -4.32 -2.98 26.95
CA ILE A 163 -4.58 -1.61 27.46
C ILE A 163 -6.04 -1.20 27.24
N ALA A 164 -6.63 -1.58 26.09
CA ALA A 164 -7.98 -1.19 25.71
C ALA A 164 -9.06 -2.12 26.30
N ASP A 165 -8.67 -3.25 26.91
CA ASP A 165 -9.54 -4.33 27.37
C ASP A 165 -10.53 -4.81 26.29
N ARG A 166 -10.03 -4.91 25.05
CA ARG A 166 -10.80 -5.35 23.87
C ARG A 166 -9.93 -5.53 22.63
N ASP A 167 -10.46 -6.27 21.63
CA ASP A 167 -9.86 -6.37 20.31
C ASP A 167 -9.84 -5.02 19.58
N VAL A 168 -8.64 -4.46 19.35
CA VAL A 168 -8.44 -3.16 18.67
C VAL A 168 -8.45 -3.28 17.16
N VAL A 169 -8.25 -4.47 16.58
CA VAL A 169 -8.14 -4.65 15.13
C VAL A 169 -9.39 -4.16 14.39
N PRO A 170 -10.63 -4.55 14.77
CA PRO A 170 -11.84 -4.03 14.12
C PRO A 170 -11.99 -2.52 14.28
N ILE A 171 -11.52 -1.95 15.39
CA ILE A 171 -11.60 -0.51 15.66
C ILE A 171 -10.66 0.24 14.71
N LEU A 172 -9.40 -0.19 14.59
CA LEU A 172 -8.42 0.40 13.69
C LEU A 172 -8.89 0.34 12.23
N VAL A 173 -9.47 -0.79 11.82
CA VAL A 173 -9.98 -0.96 10.46
C VAL A 173 -11.19 -0.08 10.19
N ARG A 174 -12.14 0.03 11.15
CA ARG A 174 -13.28 0.95 11.02
C ARG A 174 -12.80 2.39 10.88
N GLN A 175 -11.86 2.84 11.71
CA GLN A 175 -11.31 4.19 11.61
C GLN A 175 -10.59 4.43 10.28
N SER A 176 -9.81 3.45 9.80
CA SER A 176 -9.13 3.57 8.51
C SER A 176 -10.11 3.70 7.34
N ASN A 177 -11.29 3.07 7.42
CA ASN A 177 -12.33 3.20 6.41
C ASN A 177 -12.95 4.61 6.44
N LEU A 178 -13.28 5.17 7.61
CA LEU A 178 -13.77 6.55 7.73
C LEU A 178 -12.75 7.56 7.18
N LEU A 179 -11.47 7.38 7.54
CA LEU A 179 -10.40 8.23 7.01
C LEU A 179 -10.23 8.11 5.49
N ARG A 180 -10.59 6.96 4.91
CA ARG A 180 -10.60 6.75 3.47
C ARG A 180 -11.68 7.59 2.79
N ASP A 181 -12.90 7.55 3.32
CA ASP A 181 -14.02 8.31 2.77
C ASP A 181 -13.69 9.82 2.76
N ASP A 182 -13.12 10.33 3.87
CA ASP A 182 -12.63 11.71 3.95
C ASP A 182 -11.50 11.99 2.94
N ALA A 183 -10.56 11.02 2.77
CA ALA A 183 -9.46 11.16 1.83
C ALA A 183 -9.94 11.21 0.38
N GLU A 184 -10.91 10.39 0.01
CA GLU A 184 -11.51 10.35 -1.34
C GLU A 184 -12.23 11.67 -1.65
N LEU A 185 -13.01 12.21 -0.73
CA LEU A 185 -13.66 13.52 -0.89
C LEU A 185 -12.62 14.63 -1.10
N LEU A 186 -11.56 14.66 -0.28
CA LEU A 186 -10.49 15.64 -0.42
C LEU A 186 -9.72 15.49 -1.74
N GLU A 187 -9.62 14.25 -2.25
CA GLU A 187 -8.94 13.96 -3.51
C GLU A 187 -9.71 14.50 -4.72
N GLU A 188 -11.04 14.39 -4.71
CA GLU A 188 -11.90 15.01 -5.74
C GLU A 188 -11.78 16.53 -5.76
N HIS A 189 -11.73 17.14 -4.57
CA HIS A 189 -11.50 18.59 -4.48
C HIS A 189 -10.10 18.99 -4.95
N ALA A 190 -9.09 18.15 -4.67
CA ALA A 190 -7.71 18.39 -5.08
C ALA A 190 -7.55 18.30 -6.61
N ASP A 191 -8.32 17.48 -7.31
CA ASP A 191 -8.31 17.43 -8.79
C ASP A 191 -8.77 18.75 -9.41
N ARG A 192 -9.80 19.38 -8.85
CA ARG A 192 -10.25 20.71 -9.27
C ARG A 192 -9.19 21.78 -8.97
N ALA A 193 -8.56 21.70 -7.81
CA ALA A 193 -7.50 22.63 -7.41
C ALA A 193 -6.23 22.44 -8.26
N LEU A 194 -5.94 21.25 -8.74
CA LEU A 194 -4.83 20.96 -9.65
C LEU A 194 -4.97 21.75 -10.96
N ALA A 195 -6.15 21.76 -11.56
CA ALA A 195 -6.42 22.57 -12.75
C ALA A 195 -6.16 24.05 -12.51
N ASN A 196 -6.49 24.57 -11.32
CA ASN A 196 -6.19 25.96 -10.93
C ASN A 196 -4.67 26.20 -10.77
N LEU A 197 -3.92 25.26 -10.20
CA LEU A 197 -2.45 25.38 -10.11
C LEU A 197 -1.79 25.49 -11.48
N GLU A 198 -2.32 24.80 -12.48
CA GLU A 198 -1.78 24.77 -13.84
C GLU A 198 -2.17 26.00 -14.68
N THR A 199 -3.34 26.60 -14.39
CA THR A 199 -3.91 27.68 -15.20
C THR A 199 -3.88 29.03 -14.50
N ASN A 200 -4.30 29.12 -13.26
CA ASN A 200 -4.43 30.34 -12.47
C ASN A 200 -4.21 30.10 -10.97
N VAL A 201 -2.97 30.21 -10.53
CA VAL A 201 -2.55 29.95 -9.14
C VAL A 201 -3.30 30.83 -8.11
N ALA A 202 -3.76 32.01 -8.48
CA ALA A 202 -4.52 32.86 -7.56
C ALA A 202 -5.83 32.19 -7.10
N LEU A 203 -6.50 31.45 -7.98
CA LEU A 203 -7.71 30.71 -7.62
C LEU A 203 -7.38 29.55 -6.66
N ALA A 204 -6.23 28.93 -6.81
CA ALA A 204 -5.78 27.90 -5.89
C ALA A 204 -5.41 28.47 -4.51
N ALA A 205 -4.88 29.67 -4.44
CA ALA A 205 -4.49 30.35 -3.21
C ALA A 205 -5.66 30.61 -2.25
N GLU A 206 -6.87 30.75 -2.77
CA GLU A 206 -8.10 31.00 -2.00
C GLU A 206 -8.70 29.72 -1.40
N LEU A 207 -8.25 28.53 -1.86
CA LEU A 207 -8.77 27.26 -1.41
C LEU A 207 -8.21 26.87 -0.02
N PRO A 208 -8.91 26.00 0.73
CA PRO A 208 -8.41 25.47 1.99
C PRO A 208 -7.04 24.80 1.84
N PRO A 209 -6.11 25.01 2.79
CA PRO A 209 -4.73 24.47 2.72
C PRO A 209 -4.66 22.96 2.51
N ALA A 210 -5.60 22.21 3.08
CA ALA A 210 -5.66 20.76 2.94
C ALA A 210 -5.83 20.34 1.47
N ILE A 211 -6.67 21.04 0.72
CA ILE A 211 -6.92 20.80 -0.70
C ILE A 211 -5.69 21.19 -1.52
N VAL A 212 -5.15 22.38 -1.25
CA VAL A 212 -4.00 22.90 -2.02
C VAL A 212 -2.76 22.01 -1.82
N ARG A 213 -2.49 21.53 -0.60
CA ARG A 213 -1.39 20.57 -0.34
C ARG A 213 -1.52 19.29 -1.14
N ARG A 214 -2.72 18.75 -1.29
CA ARG A 214 -2.99 17.57 -2.12
C ARG A 214 -2.76 17.86 -3.60
N ALA A 215 -3.30 18.97 -4.08
CA ALA A 215 -3.11 19.43 -5.46
C ALA A 215 -1.62 19.64 -5.78
N ILE A 216 -0.83 20.24 -4.87
CA ILE A 216 0.62 20.42 -5.02
C ILE A 216 1.32 19.05 -5.14
N ARG A 217 0.99 18.06 -4.32
CA ARG A 217 1.59 16.72 -4.41
C ARG A 217 1.27 16.05 -5.75
N LYS A 218 0.02 16.18 -6.25
CA LYS A 218 -0.37 15.71 -7.58
C LYS A 218 0.40 16.42 -8.68
N TRP A 219 0.45 17.74 -8.60
CA TRP A 219 1.17 18.57 -9.55
C TRP A 219 2.65 18.18 -9.66
N LEU A 220 3.34 18.00 -8.53
CA LEU A 220 4.72 17.56 -8.49
C LEU A 220 4.92 16.21 -9.18
N ARG A 221 4.06 15.22 -8.87
CA ARG A 221 4.12 13.89 -9.48
C ARG A 221 3.89 13.93 -10.99
N ASN A 222 2.92 14.71 -11.44
CA ASN A 222 2.63 14.87 -12.87
C ASN A 222 3.82 15.49 -13.63
N HIS A 223 4.60 16.34 -12.98
CA HIS A 223 5.77 16.99 -13.56
C HIS A 223 7.09 16.26 -13.28
N GLY A 224 7.07 15.05 -12.75
CA GLY A 224 8.24 14.19 -12.65
C GLY A 224 8.94 14.18 -11.29
N TYR A 225 8.58 15.05 -10.35
CA TYR A 225 9.13 15.04 -9.01
C TYR A 225 8.38 14.05 -8.09
N GLY A 226 9.14 13.17 -7.43
CA GLY A 226 8.55 12.21 -6.49
C GLY A 226 7.64 11.17 -7.16
N ARG A 227 7.92 10.80 -8.41
CA ARG A 227 7.25 9.69 -9.11
C ARG A 227 7.59 8.33 -8.54
N ASP A 228 8.75 8.23 -7.89
CA ASP A 228 9.16 7.04 -7.20
C ASP A 228 8.34 6.90 -5.91
N GLU A 229 7.65 5.76 -5.73
CA GLU A 229 6.91 5.44 -4.50
C GLU A 229 7.81 5.43 -3.26
N LEU A 230 9.10 5.26 -3.44
CA LEU A 230 10.11 5.27 -2.39
C LEU A 230 10.42 6.68 -1.85
N HIS A 231 10.20 7.72 -2.67
CA HIS A 231 10.54 9.10 -2.33
C HIS A 231 9.38 10.05 -2.67
N PRO A 232 8.24 9.97 -1.96
CA PRO A 232 7.13 10.89 -2.18
C PRO A 232 7.56 12.33 -1.86
N PRO A 233 6.87 13.34 -2.42
CA PRO A 233 7.15 14.73 -2.10
C PRO A 233 7.13 14.98 -0.58
N ASP A 234 8.25 15.50 -0.05
CA ASP A 234 8.43 15.81 1.37
C ASP A 234 7.40 16.87 1.83
N ALA A 235 6.89 16.71 3.04
CA ALA A 235 5.94 17.65 3.64
C ALA A 235 6.49 19.07 3.69
N LYS A 236 7.79 19.24 3.98
CA LYS A 236 8.44 20.56 4.00
C LYS A 236 8.50 21.20 2.60
N ALA A 237 8.73 20.40 1.56
CA ALA A 237 8.69 20.87 0.18
C ALA A 237 7.28 21.37 -0.19
N VAL A 238 6.25 20.61 0.19
CA VAL A 238 4.85 20.99 -0.05
C VAL A 238 4.49 22.30 0.66
N GLU A 239 4.93 22.51 1.91
CA GLU A 239 4.69 23.77 2.66
C GLU A 239 5.40 24.96 1.99
N ARG A 240 6.63 24.79 1.53
CA ARG A 240 7.34 25.85 0.79
C ARG A 240 6.63 26.22 -0.51
N ILE A 241 6.09 25.25 -1.24
CA ILE A 241 5.31 25.52 -2.45
C ILE A 241 3.97 26.20 -2.10
N LEU A 242 3.34 25.80 -1.01
CA LEU A 242 2.11 26.47 -0.54
C LEU A 242 2.34 27.95 -0.26
N ALA A 243 3.48 28.33 0.32
CA ALA A 243 3.87 29.73 0.48
C ALA A 243 4.02 30.47 -0.86
N VAL A 244 4.59 29.79 -1.89
CA VAL A 244 4.66 30.35 -3.26
C VAL A 244 3.26 30.51 -3.87
N VAL A 245 2.38 29.54 -3.71
CA VAL A 245 0.98 29.60 -4.17
C VAL A 245 0.28 30.80 -3.55
N ARG A 246 0.49 31.07 -2.27
CA ARG A 246 -0.10 32.18 -1.51
C ARG A 246 0.56 33.54 -1.71
N SER A 247 1.58 33.63 -2.57
CA SER A 247 2.36 34.86 -2.80
C SER A 247 3.18 35.33 -1.57
N GLU A 248 3.43 34.43 -0.62
CA GLU A 248 4.30 34.69 0.53
C GLU A 248 5.79 34.53 0.13
N ALA A 249 6.06 33.86 -1.00
CA ALA A 249 7.36 33.69 -1.62
C ALA A 249 7.25 33.72 -3.16
N VAL A 250 8.29 34.16 -3.86
CA VAL A 250 8.35 34.19 -5.33
C VAL A 250 8.74 32.83 -5.92
N GLY A 251 9.45 32.03 -5.12
CA GLY A 251 9.91 30.69 -5.47
C GLY A 251 10.56 29.99 -4.29
N CYS A 252 10.78 28.69 -4.40
CA CYS A 252 11.40 27.88 -3.36
C CYS A 252 12.16 26.70 -3.94
N ASP A 253 13.21 26.26 -3.23
CA ASP A 253 13.89 25.01 -3.50
C ASP A 253 13.19 23.86 -2.78
N ILE A 254 13.03 22.73 -3.47
CA ILE A 254 12.26 21.58 -2.95
C ILE A 254 13.14 20.33 -2.75
N GLY A 255 14.44 20.49 -2.87
CA GLY A 255 15.44 19.43 -2.71
C GLY A 255 15.89 18.82 -4.03
N GLN A 256 16.99 18.08 -3.99
CA GLN A 256 17.58 17.39 -5.14
C GLN A 256 17.81 18.28 -6.37
N GLY A 257 18.10 19.57 -6.17
CA GLY A 257 18.31 20.54 -7.25
C GLY A 257 17.03 21.03 -7.93
N TRP A 258 15.86 20.59 -7.49
CA TRP A 258 14.58 21.05 -8.04
C TRP A 258 14.12 22.35 -7.39
N ARG A 259 13.54 23.23 -8.20
CA ARG A 259 13.04 24.53 -7.79
C ARG A 259 11.64 24.80 -8.34
N VAL A 260 10.77 25.43 -7.53
CA VAL A 260 9.45 25.91 -7.96
C VAL A 260 9.45 27.43 -7.95
N THR A 261 8.90 28.02 -9.01
CA THR A 261 8.69 29.47 -9.12
C THR A 261 7.27 29.79 -9.56
N ARG A 262 6.77 30.96 -9.19
CA ARG A 262 5.51 31.51 -9.70
C ARG A 262 5.81 32.64 -10.66
N ARG A 263 5.34 32.53 -11.90
CA ARG A 263 5.44 33.57 -12.92
C ARG A 263 4.16 33.64 -13.75
N ASN A 264 3.67 34.87 -14.01
CA ASN A 264 2.43 35.07 -14.75
C ASN A 264 1.24 34.24 -14.22
N ASN A 265 1.11 34.20 -12.91
CA ASN A 265 0.07 33.46 -12.20
C ASN A 265 0.03 31.93 -12.48
N ARG A 266 1.18 31.34 -12.81
CA ARG A 266 1.37 29.90 -13.02
C ARG A 266 2.58 29.41 -12.24
N LEU A 267 2.51 28.18 -11.72
CA LEU A 267 3.67 27.49 -11.18
C LEU A 267 4.55 26.95 -12.32
N ARG A 268 5.84 26.98 -12.09
CA ARG A 268 6.85 26.34 -12.96
C ARG A 268 7.78 25.50 -12.11
N LEU A 269 7.98 24.27 -12.54
CA LEU A 269 8.95 23.35 -11.95
C LEU A 269 10.23 23.39 -12.81
N HIS A 270 11.37 23.61 -12.16
CA HIS A 270 12.68 23.59 -12.78
C HIS A 270 13.42 22.35 -12.27
N SER A 271 13.87 21.50 -13.18
CA SER A 271 14.70 20.33 -12.87
C SER A 271 16.17 20.74 -12.72
N PRO A 272 17.01 19.91 -12.06
CA PRO A 272 18.45 20.19 -11.95
C PRO A 272 19.16 20.25 -13.30
N ASP A 273 18.58 19.66 -14.35
CA ASP A 273 19.14 19.59 -15.70
C ASP A 273 18.54 20.65 -16.65
N SER A 274 17.81 21.67 -16.14
CA SER A 274 17.14 22.70 -16.94
C SER A 274 17.85 24.04 -16.87
#